data_6eacabd388a08401292fcf26a5820840
#
_entry.id   6eacabd388a08401292fcf26a5820840
#
_cell.length_a   1.000
_cell.length_b   1.000
_cell.length_c   1.000
_cell.angle_alpha   90.00
_cell.angle_beta   90.00
_cell.angle_gamma   90.00
#
_symmetry.space_group_name_H-M   'P 1'
#
loop_
_entity.id
_entity.type
_entity.pdbx_description
1 polymer ?
#
loop_
_entity_poly.entity_id
_entity_poly.type
_entity_poly.pdbx_seq_one_letter_code
_entity_poly.pdbx_strand_id
1 'polypeptide(L)'
;MAVILSTPLAWAQGQKVLKFVPQADLRILDPITTTAYITRNHGYMIYDTLFATDAKFQVQPQMVDKYELSNDKLTYTFTLRDGLKFHDGSPVRSADCIASIDRWSKRDALGQKMAESTESWKAIDDKTFTLKLKRPFPLTLEALAKPSSNVPFIMPERIAKTDASTNITEPIGSGPFKFVKEEWVPGSKVVYVKNTDYVPRKEAPSWAAGGKVVKVDRVEWIYIPDSATAAAAINAGEVDWWEQMPPDL
;
A
#
# COMPACT_ATOMS: atom_id res chain seq x y z
N MET A 1 -42.12 -35.24 -29.14
CA MET A 1 -40.69 -35.14 -28.77
C MET A 1 -40.49 -33.92 -27.91
N ALA A 2 -40.26 -34.10 -26.62
CA ALA A 2 -39.97 -33.00 -25.70
C ALA A 2 -38.45 -32.84 -25.62
N VAL A 3 -37.93 -31.65 -25.98
CA VAL A 3 -36.52 -31.31 -25.87
C VAL A 3 -36.29 -30.78 -24.43
N ILE A 4 -35.63 -31.58 -23.63
CA ILE A 4 -35.17 -31.15 -22.27
C ILE A 4 -33.91 -30.34 -22.49
N LEU A 5 -34.03 -29.00 -22.34
CA LEU A 5 -32.90 -28.07 -22.26
C LEU A 5 -32.27 -28.21 -20.87
N SER A 6 -31.15 -28.91 -20.77
CA SER A 6 -30.31 -28.95 -19.58
C SER A 6 -29.51 -27.65 -19.51
N THR A 7 -29.90 -26.73 -18.62
CA THR A 7 -29.06 -25.59 -18.21
C THR A 7 -27.88 -26.11 -17.41
N PRO A 8 -26.62 -25.78 -17.76
CA PRO A 8 -25.49 -26.13 -16.92
C PRO A 8 -25.60 -25.37 -15.58
N LEU A 9 -25.62 -26.09 -14.48
CA LEU A 9 -25.41 -25.51 -13.17
C LEU A 9 -23.99 -24.92 -13.15
N ALA A 10 -23.88 -23.61 -13.26
CA ALA A 10 -22.65 -22.90 -12.93
C ALA A 10 -22.40 -23.11 -11.42
N TRP A 11 -21.39 -23.89 -11.09
CA TRP A 11 -20.91 -24.01 -9.71
C TRP A 11 -20.41 -22.62 -9.30
N ALA A 12 -21.14 -21.94 -8.44
CA ALA A 12 -20.66 -20.73 -7.79
C ALA A 12 -19.43 -21.15 -6.98
N GLN A 13 -18.23 -20.87 -7.48
CA GLN A 13 -17.00 -21.00 -6.69
C GLN A 13 -17.17 -20.08 -5.48
N GLY A 14 -17.16 -20.66 -4.27
CA GLY A 14 -17.24 -19.90 -3.03
C GLY A 14 -16.14 -18.86 -2.97
N GLN A 15 -16.41 -17.71 -2.36
CA GLN A 15 -15.47 -16.63 -2.16
C GLN A 15 -14.19 -17.14 -1.46
N LYS A 16 -13.02 -16.87 -2.04
CA LYS A 16 -11.73 -17.25 -1.45
C LYS A 16 -11.36 -16.24 -0.37
N VAL A 17 -11.49 -16.64 0.88
CA VAL A 17 -11.18 -15.82 2.06
C VAL A 17 -9.87 -16.29 2.68
N LEU A 18 -8.96 -15.34 2.99
CA LEU A 18 -7.77 -15.59 3.80
C LEU A 18 -7.99 -14.96 5.18
N LYS A 19 -7.94 -15.78 6.23
CA LYS A 19 -8.05 -15.36 7.62
C LYS A 19 -6.67 -15.31 8.26
N PHE A 20 -6.30 -14.15 8.75
CA PHE A 20 -4.95 -13.81 9.22
C PHE A 20 -5.00 -13.31 10.67
N VAL A 21 -4.14 -13.84 11.54
CA VAL A 21 -3.97 -13.33 12.90
C VAL A 21 -2.78 -12.37 12.92
N PRO A 22 -3.03 -11.04 13.03
CA PRO A 22 -1.96 -10.03 13.05
C PRO A 22 -1.28 -9.98 14.43
N GLN A 23 -0.07 -9.42 14.44
CA GLN A 23 0.73 -9.23 15.66
C GLN A 23 0.14 -8.20 16.64
N ALA A 24 -0.77 -7.34 16.21
CA ALA A 24 -1.42 -6.31 17.02
C ALA A 24 -2.78 -5.91 16.45
N ASP A 25 -3.60 -5.26 17.28
CA ASP A 25 -4.85 -4.65 16.86
C ASP A 25 -4.63 -3.39 16.01
N LEU A 26 -5.36 -3.26 14.90
CA LEU A 26 -5.34 -2.07 14.05
C LEU A 26 -6.24 -0.98 14.62
N ARG A 27 -5.65 0.03 15.27
CA ARG A 27 -6.37 1.16 15.89
C ARG A 27 -6.25 2.45 15.10
N ILE A 28 -5.14 2.64 14.39
CA ILE A 28 -4.85 3.85 13.61
C ILE A 28 -4.73 3.44 12.15
N LEU A 29 -5.54 4.07 11.29
CA LEU A 29 -5.59 3.79 9.85
C LEU A 29 -4.60 4.66 9.04
N ASP A 30 -4.07 5.72 9.65
CA ASP A 30 -3.16 6.65 8.99
C ASP A 30 -1.70 6.20 9.12
N PRO A 31 -1.05 5.75 8.03
CA PRO A 31 0.32 5.25 8.09
C PRO A 31 1.38 6.35 8.26
N ILE A 32 0.97 7.63 8.24
CA ILE A 32 1.88 8.77 8.39
C ILE A 32 1.98 9.22 9.86
N THR A 33 0.91 9.08 10.65
CA THR A 33 0.88 9.60 12.03
C THR A 33 1.48 8.65 13.06
N THR A 34 1.72 7.39 12.70
CA THR A 34 2.29 6.37 13.59
C THR A 34 3.36 5.53 12.89
N THR A 35 4.31 4.97 13.66
CA THR A 35 5.31 4.01 13.21
C THR A 35 4.93 2.55 13.50
N ALA A 36 3.71 2.30 13.99
CA ALA A 36 3.23 0.96 14.32
C ALA A 36 3.21 0.05 13.09
N TYR A 37 3.80 -1.14 13.22
CA TYR A 37 3.91 -2.10 12.11
C TYR A 37 2.54 -2.58 11.62
N ILE A 38 1.55 -2.71 12.50
CA ILE A 38 0.20 -3.08 12.08
C ILE A 38 -0.41 -2.04 11.13
N THR A 39 -0.19 -0.74 11.41
CA THR A 39 -0.66 0.34 10.52
C THR A 39 0.15 0.39 9.22
N ARG A 40 1.46 0.12 9.26
CA ARG A 40 2.27 -0.06 8.05
C ARG A 40 1.74 -1.22 7.19
N ASN A 41 1.45 -2.36 7.79
CA ASN A 41 0.92 -3.55 7.11
C ASN A 41 -0.45 -3.23 6.49
N HIS A 42 -1.34 -2.53 7.23
CA HIS A 42 -2.58 -1.98 6.69
C HIS A 42 -2.31 -1.09 5.46
N GLY A 43 -1.32 -0.21 5.57
CA GLY A 43 -0.90 0.65 4.46
C GLY A 43 -0.55 -0.13 3.20
N TYR A 44 0.22 -1.22 3.31
CA TYR A 44 0.58 -2.08 2.16
C TYR A 44 -0.61 -2.84 1.56
N MET A 45 -1.68 -3.06 2.31
CA MET A 45 -2.91 -3.65 1.77
C MET A 45 -3.62 -2.67 0.82
N ILE A 46 -3.69 -1.39 1.18
CA ILE A 46 -4.60 -0.43 0.52
C ILE A 46 -3.91 0.67 -0.29
N TYR A 47 -2.63 0.93 -0.05
CA TYR A 47 -1.86 1.95 -0.79
C TYR A 47 -0.82 1.31 -1.71
N ASP A 48 -0.29 2.11 -2.62
CA ASP A 48 0.91 1.81 -3.38
C ASP A 48 1.94 2.94 -3.21
N THR A 49 3.16 2.74 -3.70
CA THR A 49 4.31 3.64 -3.56
C THR A 49 4.92 3.98 -4.91
N LEU A 50 5.62 5.09 -5.04
CA LEU A 50 6.31 5.45 -6.29
C LEU A 50 7.41 4.45 -6.65
N PHE A 51 8.19 4.07 -5.66
CA PHE A 51 9.25 3.06 -5.72
C PHE A 51 9.05 2.07 -4.59
N ALA A 52 9.66 0.91 -4.70
CA ALA A 52 9.65 -0.12 -3.68
C ALA A 52 11.00 -0.84 -3.62
N THR A 53 11.31 -1.45 -2.48
CA THR A 53 12.53 -2.22 -2.28
C THR A 53 12.27 -3.69 -2.61
N ASP A 54 13.15 -4.31 -3.38
CA ASP A 54 13.09 -5.73 -3.72
C ASP A 54 13.77 -6.64 -2.66
N ALA A 55 13.74 -7.96 -2.86
CA ALA A 55 14.34 -8.95 -1.95
C ALA A 55 15.88 -8.86 -1.87
N LYS A 56 16.53 -8.10 -2.74
CA LYS A 56 17.97 -7.81 -2.69
C LYS A 56 18.27 -6.43 -2.12
N PHE A 57 17.26 -5.78 -1.51
CA PHE A 57 17.31 -4.42 -0.99
C PHE A 57 17.63 -3.35 -2.05
N GLN A 58 17.32 -3.63 -3.32
CA GLN A 58 17.49 -2.68 -4.41
C GLN A 58 16.19 -1.93 -4.66
N VAL A 59 16.31 -0.64 -5.00
CA VAL A 59 15.16 0.19 -5.36
C VAL A 59 14.65 -0.19 -6.74
N GLN A 60 13.36 -0.44 -6.82
CA GLN A 60 12.65 -0.74 -8.06
C GLN A 60 11.50 0.25 -8.26
N PRO A 61 11.19 0.68 -9.49
CA PRO A 61 9.99 1.45 -9.79
C PRO A 61 8.73 0.63 -9.41
N GLN A 62 7.70 1.29 -8.83
CA GLN A 62 6.44 0.65 -8.49
C GLN A 62 5.25 1.33 -9.19
N MET A 63 4.82 2.52 -8.78
CA MET A 63 3.85 3.33 -9.53
C MET A 63 4.50 4.12 -10.67
N VAL A 64 5.80 4.41 -10.57
CA VAL A 64 6.60 5.03 -11.62
C VAL A 64 6.82 4.04 -12.76
N ASP A 65 6.59 4.45 -13.99
CA ASP A 65 6.95 3.72 -15.22
C ASP A 65 8.45 3.90 -15.50
N LYS A 66 8.86 5.16 -15.62
CA LYS A 66 10.27 5.54 -15.86
C LYS A 66 10.63 6.81 -15.10
N TYR A 67 11.91 6.98 -14.87
CA TYR A 67 12.46 8.22 -14.32
C TYR A 67 13.78 8.58 -15.00
N GLU A 68 14.09 9.85 -14.96
CA GLU A 68 15.33 10.40 -15.50
C GLU A 68 15.97 11.32 -14.46
N LEU A 69 17.29 11.29 -14.38
CA LEU A 69 18.09 12.19 -13.55
C LEU A 69 18.94 13.06 -14.45
N SER A 70 18.85 14.37 -14.29
CA SER A 70 19.64 15.35 -15.05
C SER A 70 21.16 15.16 -14.83
N ASN A 71 21.99 15.61 -15.78
CA ASN A 71 23.44 15.46 -15.74
C ASN A 71 24.08 16.11 -14.50
N ASP A 72 23.50 17.21 -14.01
CA ASP A 72 23.93 17.90 -12.79
C ASP A 72 23.48 17.19 -11.50
N LYS A 73 22.67 16.10 -11.64
CA LYS A 73 22.09 15.31 -10.54
C LYS A 73 21.18 16.10 -9.61
N LEU A 74 20.58 17.18 -10.09
CA LEU A 74 19.71 18.03 -9.32
C LEU A 74 18.23 17.90 -9.68
N THR A 75 17.88 17.32 -10.82
CA THR A 75 16.48 17.22 -11.25
C THR A 75 16.13 15.78 -11.59
N TYR A 76 15.17 15.22 -10.85
CA TYR A 76 14.51 13.97 -11.20
C TYR A 76 13.22 14.27 -11.93
N THR A 77 12.97 13.58 -13.05
CA THR A 77 11.69 13.57 -13.76
C THR A 77 11.08 12.20 -13.64
N PHE A 78 9.88 12.10 -13.08
CA PHE A 78 9.15 10.85 -12.89
C PHE A 78 7.94 10.81 -13.82
N THR A 79 7.67 9.65 -14.44
CA THR A 79 6.46 9.41 -15.22
C THR A 79 5.71 8.23 -14.61
N LEU A 80 4.42 8.41 -14.30
CA LEU A 80 3.56 7.37 -13.75
C LEU A 80 3.15 6.35 -14.82
N ARG A 81 2.94 5.08 -14.40
CA ARG A 81 2.37 4.03 -15.24
C ARG A 81 0.94 4.40 -15.67
N ASP A 82 0.48 3.80 -16.74
CA ASP A 82 -0.90 3.90 -17.18
C ASP A 82 -1.85 3.08 -16.27
N GLY A 83 -3.11 3.52 -16.21
CA GLY A 83 -4.19 2.79 -15.59
C GLY A 83 -4.24 2.85 -14.05
N LEU A 84 -3.39 3.66 -13.41
CA LEU A 84 -3.42 3.83 -11.96
C LEU A 84 -4.69 4.56 -11.53
N LYS A 85 -5.45 3.94 -10.60
CA LYS A 85 -6.69 4.48 -10.03
C LYS A 85 -6.72 4.32 -8.54
N PHE A 86 -7.31 5.27 -7.85
CA PHE A 86 -7.69 5.13 -6.45
C PHE A 86 -8.93 4.25 -6.29
N HIS A 87 -9.18 3.82 -5.06
CA HIS A 87 -10.31 2.93 -4.72
C HIS A 87 -11.68 3.55 -4.99
N ASP A 88 -11.77 4.88 -5.04
CA ASP A 88 -12.97 5.65 -5.42
C ASP A 88 -13.14 5.79 -6.95
N GLY A 89 -12.25 5.20 -7.74
CA GLY A 89 -12.27 5.23 -9.20
C GLY A 89 -11.57 6.43 -9.82
N SER A 90 -11.18 7.44 -9.05
CA SER A 90 -10.44 8.60 -9.57
C SER A 90 -9.03 8.19 -10.04
N PRO A 91 -8.50 8.82 -11.11
CA PRO A 91 -7.15 8.54 -11.58
C PRO A 91 -6.11 9.05 -10.58
N VAL A 92 -4.99 8.32 -10.46
CA VAL A 92 -3.81 8.83 -9.73
C VAL A 92 -3.07 9.83 -10.60
N ARG A 93 -2.77 10.99 -10.04
CA ARG A 93 -2.11 12.11 -10.74
C ARG A 93 -0.83 12.56 -10.05
N SER A 94 -0.03 13.32 -10.78
CA SER A 94 1.19 13.97 -10.27
C SER A 94 0.94 14.77 -8.98
N ALA A 95 -0.18 15.49 -8.91
CA ALA A 95 -0.55 16.28 -7.72
C ALA A 95 -0.75 15.41 -6.48
N ASP A 96 -1.35 14.23 -6.62
CA ASP A 96 -1.53 13.26 -5.54
C ASP A 96 -0.18 12.78 -4.99
N CYS A 97 0.75 12.46 -5.91
CA CYS A 97 2.10 12.02 -5.57
C CYS A 97 2.87 13.11 -4.81
N ILE A 98 2.84 14.33 -5.32
CA ILE A 98 3.53 15.48 -4.71
C ILE A 98 2.97 15.75 -3.30
N ALA A 99 1.64 15.84 -3.16
CA ALA A 99 1.01 16.09 -1.87
C ALA A 99 1.29 14.97 -0.85
N SER A 100 1.29 13.72 -1.29
CA SER A 100 1.58 12.56 -0.44
C SER A 100 3.02 12.57 0.07
N ILE A 101 3.99 12.84 -0.81
CA ILE A 101 5.40 12.92 -0.43
C ILE A 101 5.66 14.14 0.47
N ASP A 102 5.03 15.28 0.22
CA ASP A 102 5.12 16.45 1.09
C ASP A 102 4.60 16.14 2.51
N ARG A 103 3.44 15.47 2.63
CA ARG A 103 2.90 15.07 3.94
C ARG A 103 3.80 14.08 4.65
N TRP A 104 4.26 13.03 3.97
CA TRP A 104 5.16 12.02 4.50
C TRP A 104 6.48 12.64 4.98
N SER A 105 7.07 13.54 4.21
CA SER A 105 8.34 14.17 4.52
C SER A 105 8.32 15.04 5.80
N LYS A 106 7.15 15.42 6.27
CA LYS A 106 7.00 16.14 7.55
C LYS A 106 7.10 15.24 8.77
N ARG A 107 6.97 13.92 8.61
CA ARG A 107 6.94 12.94 9.72
C ARG A 107 8.12 11.96 9.69
N ASP A 108 8.54 11.53 8.53
CA ASP A 108 9.63 10.57 8.39
C ASP A 108 11.00 11.24 8.43
N ALA A 109 11.94 10.69 9.22
CA ALA A 109 13.27 11.30 9.38
C ALA A 109 14.07 11.36 8.07
N LEU A 110 13.99 10.32 7.20
CA LEU A 110 14.66 10.33 5.90
C LEU A 110 13.94 11.27 4.94
N GLY A 111 12.60 11.34 5.02
CA GLY A 111 11.79 12.28 4.30
C GLY A 111 12.12 13.74 4.62
N GLN A 112 12.32 14.07 5.91
CA GLN A 112 12.77 15.39 6.36
C GLN A 112 14.14 15.74 5.75
N LYS A 113 15.09 14.81 5.74
CA LYS A 113 16.42 15.02 5.13
C LYS A 113 16.35 15.23 3.62
N MET A 114 15.46 14.51 2.93
CA MET A 114 15.19 14.75 1.52
C MET A 114 14.57 16.15 1.31
N ALA A 115 13.60 16.54 2.14
CA ALA A 115 12.93 17.84 2.05
C ALA A 115 13.91 19.01 2.30
N GLU A 116 14.88 18.90 3.21
CA GLU A 116 15.96 19.89 3.42
C GLU A 116 16.75 20.15 2.12
N SER A 117 16.96 19.10 1.31
CA SER A 117 17.69 19.16 0.04
C SER A 117 16.78 19.52 -1.14
N THR A 118 15.48 19.51 -0.97
CA THR A 118 14.49 19.80 -2.02
C THR A 118 14.35 21.31 -2.23
N GLU A 119 14.44 21.75 -3.49
CA GLU A 119 14.09 23.11 -3.91
C GLU A 119 12.58 23.19 -4.20
N SER A 120 12.09 22.28 -5.05
CA SER A 120 10.68 22.26 -5.43
C SER A 120 10.22 20.91 -5.98
N TRP A 121 8.93 20.68 -5.87
CA TRP A 121 8.18 19.69 -6.62
C TRP A 121 7.28 20.40 -7.63
N LYS A 122 7.17 19.90 -8.87
CA LYS A 122 6.34 20.49 -9.90
C LYS A 122 5.64 19.43 -10.73
N ALA A 123 4.32 19.47 -10.80
CA ALA A 123 3.56 18.72 -11.79
C ALA A 123 3.77 19.36 -13.18
N ILE A 124 4.18 18.56 -14.15
CA ILE A 124 4.29 18.98 -15.57
C ILE A 124 2.96 18.71 -16.27
N ASP A 125 2.40 17.53 -16.03
CA ASP A 125 1.08 17.09 -16.45
C ASP A 125 0.51 16.10 -15.44
N ASP A 126 -0.61 15.46 -15.75
CA ASP A 126 -1.28 14.50 -14.84
C ASP A 126 -0.40 13.26 -14.48
N LYS A 127 0.58 12.92 -15.32
CA LYS A 127 1.43 11.72 -15.11
C LYS A 127 2.90 12.04 -14.88
N THR A 128 3.34 13.24 -15.26
CA THR A 128 4.75 13.62 -15.22
C THR A 128 4.96 14.73 -14.20
N PHE A 129 5.91 14.54 -13.31
CA PHE A 129 6.30 15.53 -12.31
C PHE A 129 7.80 15.51 -12.05
N THR A 130 8.32 16.61 -11.54
CA THR A 130 9.74 16.77 -11.25
C THR A 130 9.97 17.07 -9.78
N LEU A 131 11.10 16.53 -9.28
CA LEU A 131 11.75 16.93 -8.04
C LEU A 131 13.01 17.70 -8.41
N LYS A 132 13.11 18.97 -8.03
CA LYS A 132 14.31 19.77 -8.11
C LYS A 132 14.98 19.87 -6.75
N LEU A 133 16.27 19.57 -6.70
CA LEU A 133 17.11 19.61 -5.50
C LEU A 133 17.96 20.88 -5.50
N LYS A 134 18.23 21.45 -4.32
CA LYS A 134 19.20 22.53 -4.07
C LYS A 134 20.64 22.01 -4.13
N ARG A 135 20.83 20.75 -3.77
CA ARG A 135 22.09 20.01 -3.75
C ARG A 135 21.81 18.52 -3.95
N PRO A 136 22.76 17.74 -4.49
CA PRO A 136 22.56 16.30 -4.67
C PRO A 136 22.23 15.61 -3.35
N PHE A 137 21.19 14.76 -3.38
CA PHE A 137 20.82 13.90 -2.27
C PHE A 137 20.86 12.45 -2.75
N PRO A 138 21.96 11.70 -2.50
CA PRO A 138 22.16 10.37 -3.05
C PRO A 138 21.09 9.35 -2.67
N LEU A 139 20.39 9.55 -1.56
CA LEU A 139 19.35 8.63 -1.05
C LEU A 139 17.94 9.00 -1.52
N THR A 140 17.78 9.77 -2.60
CA THR A 140 16.46 10.20 -3.09
C THR A 140 15.55 9.01 -3.41
N LEU A 141 16.03 8.04 -4.17
CA LEU A 141 15.22 6.89 -4.57
C LEU A 141 15.01 5.91 -3.41
N GLU A 142 16.00 5.72 -2.55
CA GLU A 142 15.89 4.94 -1.31
C GLU A 142 14.85 5.53 -0.35
N ALA A 143 14.78 6.85 -0.24
CA ALA A 143 13.77 7.54 0.55
C ALA A 143 12.36 7.29 0.00
N LEU A 144 12.18 7.37 -1.33
CA LEU A 144 10.92 7.12 -2.01
C LEU A 144 10.54 5.64 -2.08
N ALA A 145 11.48 4.71 -1.85
CA ALA A 145 11.27 3.26 -1.81
C ALA A 145 11.27 2.69 -0.38
N LYS A 146 11.36 3.55 0.64
CA LYS A 146 11.51 3.15 2.03
C LYS A 146 10.41 2.18 2.48
N PRO A 147 10.76 0.96 2.97
CA PRO A 147 9.77 -0.09 3.22
C PRO A 147 9.16 -0.04 4.63
N SER A 148 9.70 0.76 5.55
CA SER A 148 9.26 0.78 6.95
C SER A 148 9.53 2.10 7.66
N SER A 149 8.87 2.31 8.79
CA SER A 149 8.86 3.51 9.65
C SER A 149 8.50 4.77 8.92
N ASN A 150 7.25 4.90 8.61
CA ASN A 150 6.51 5.75 7.69
C ASN A 150 6.96 5.56 6.24
N VAL A 151 6.19 4.69 5.58
CA VAL A 151 6.33 4.43 4.14
C VAL A 151 5.71 5.60 3.35
N PRO A 152 6.34 6.06 2.24
CA PRO A 152 5.79 7.14 1.42
C PRO A 152 4.63 6.66 0.54
N PHE A 153 3.53 6.26 1.17
CA PHE A 153 2.31 5.82 0.51
C PHE A 153 1.62 6.96 -0.23
N ILE A 154 1.11 6.66 -1.43
CA ILE A 154 0.40 7.63 -2.26
C ILE A 154 -1.10 7.55 -1.97
N MET A 155 -1.70 8.70 -1.71
CA MET A 155 -3.12 8.88 -1.43
C MET A 155 -3.67 10.06 -2.26
N PRO A 156 -5.01 10.18 -2.43
CA PRO A 156 -5.59 11.34 -3.12
C PRO A 156 -5.13 12.66 -2.51
N GLU A 157 -4.84 13.66 -3.36
CA GLU A 157 -4.36 14.99 -2.94
C GLU A 157 -5.22 15.59 -1.82
N ARG A 158 -6.56 15.48 -1.93
CA ARG A 158 -7.50 15.99 -0.92
C ARG A 158 -7.27 15.37 0.47
N ILE A 159 -6.85 14.11 0.52
CA ILE A 159 -6.52 13.39 1.76
C ILE A 159 -5.09 13.73 2.19
N ALA A 160 -4.15 13.73 1.25
CA ALA A 160 -2.75 14.04 1.50
C ALA A 160 -2.53 15.49 2.02
N LYS A 161 -3.46 16.42 1.76
CA LYS A 161 -3.45 17.77 2.32
C LYS A 161 -3.89 17.86 3.79
N THR A 162 -4.34 16.76 4.39
CA THR A 162 -4.56 16.68 5.84
C THR A 162 -3.23 16.98 6.55
N ASP A 163 -3.27 17.78 7.61
CA ASP A 163 -2.08 18.07 8.41
C ASP A 163 -1.37 16.78 8.84
N ALA A 164 -0.04 16.76 8.78
CA ALA A 164 0.75 15.56 9.03
C ALA A 164 0.68 15.06 10.50
N SER A 165 0.21 15.90 11.43
CA SER A 165 -0.07 15.54 12.83
C SER A 165 -1.50 15.07 13.08
N THR A 166 -2.38 15.17 12.09
CA THR A 166 -3.81 14.80 12.18
C THR A 166 -4.09 13.53 11.39
N ASN A 167 -4.79 12.58 12.02
CA ASN A 167 -5.19 11.35 11.34
C ASN A 167 -6.16 11.63 10.18
N ILE A 168 -5.95 10.95 9.06
CA ILE A 168 -6.91 10.93 7.96
C ILE A 168 -8.21 10.24 8.38
N THR A 169 -9.33 10.66 7.80
CA THR A 169 -10.66 10.08 8.05
C THR A 169 -11.11 9.09 6.99
N GLU A 170 -10.47 9.16 5.81
CA GLU A 170 -10.78 8.33 4.65
C GLU A 170 -9.53 7.54 4.22
N PRO A 171 -9.42 6.24 4.55
CA PRO A 171 -8.30 5.42 4.15
C PRO A 171 -8.48 4.93 2.70
N ILE A 172 -8.38 5.85 1.73
CA ILE A 172 -8.48 5.57 0.30
C ILE A 172 -7.08 5.55 -0.31
N GLY A 173 -6.72 4.40 -0.89
CA GLY A 173 -5.48 4.19 -1.59
C GLY A 173 -5.68 3.73 -3.03
N SER A 174 -4.60 3.30 -3.67
CA SER A 174 -4.56 2.75 -5.03
C SER A 174 -3.99 1.31 -5.06
N GLY A 175 -3.92 0.68 -3.90
CA GLY A 175 -3.31 -0.63 -3.71
C GLY A 175 -4.21 -1.82 -4.11
N PRO A 176 -3.69 -3.05 -3.92
CA PRO A 176 -4.31 -4.27 -4.42
C PRO A 176 -5.59 -4.69 -3.66
N PHE A 177 -5.84 -4.14 -2.47
CA PHE A 177 -7.05 -4.37 -1.69
C PHE A 177 -7.74 -3.07 -1.32
N LYS A 178 -9.06 -3.12 -1.11
CA LYS A 178 -9.88 -2.05 -0.56
C LYS A 178 -10.24 -2.38 0.88
N PHE A 179 -10.11 -1.42 1.78
CA PHE A 179 -10.53 -1.54 3.18
C PHE A 179 -12.05 -1.43 3.29
N VAL A 180 -12.66 -2.34 4.07
CA VAL A 180 -14.13 -2.36 4.32
C VAL A 180 -14.39 -1.76 5.69
N LYS A 181 -14.63 -0.44 5.72
CA LYS A 181 -14.79 0.33 6.95
C LYS A 181 -15.96 -0.15 7.80
N GLU A 182 -17.04 -0.56 7.16
CA GLU A 182 -18.29 -1.01 7.80
C GLU A 182 -18.12 -2.34 8.55
N GLU A 183 -17.08 -3.10 8.21
CA GLU A 183 -16.74 -4.36 8.86
C GLU A 183 -15.50 -4.27 9.77
N TRP A 184 -14.95 -3.08 9.95
CA TRP A 184 -13.86 -2.86 10.89
C TRP A 184 -14.40 -2.72 12.32
N VAL A 185 -13.95 -3.66 13.17
CA VAL A 185 -14.28 -3.69 14.60
C VAL A 185 -12.96 -3.61 15.38
N PRO A 186 -12.57 -2.43 15.89
CA PRO A 186 -11.36 -2.27 16.68
C PRO A 186 -11.31 -3.27 17.84
N GLY A 187 -10.16 -3.90 18.03
CA GLY A 187 -9.98 -4.96 19.04
C GLY A 187 -10.45 -6.34 18.59
N SER A 188 -10.96 -6.51 17.37
CA SER A 188 -11.50 -7.78 16.90
C SER A 188 -11.16 -8.10 15.45
N LYS A 189 -11.65 -7.28 14.50
CA LYS A 189 -11.61 -7.64 13.08
C LYS A 189 -11.31 -6.46 12.16
N VAL A 190 -10.52 -6.70 11.13
CA VAL A 190 -10.31 -5.80 9.98
C VAL A 190 -10.57 -6.58 8.70
N VAL A 191 -11.24 -5.95 7.75
CA VAL A 191 -11.63 -6.61 6.50
C VAL A 191 -11.13 -5.85 5.29
N TYR A 192 -10.62 -6.63 4.33
CA TYR A 192 -10.18 -6.15 3.02
C TYR A 192 -10.81 -6.99 1.92
N VAL A 193 -11.20 -6.35 0.83
CA VAL A 193 -11.66 -7.02 -0.40
C VAL A 193 -10.72 -6.71 -1.55
N LYS A 194 -10.60 -7.64 -2.48
CA LYS A 194 -9.78 -7.49 -3.68
C LYS A 194 -10.18 -6.22 -4.44
N ASN A 195 -9.20 -5.40 -4.80
CA ASN A 195 -9.38 -4.30 -5.74
C ASN A 195 -9.30 -4.87 -7.18
N THR A 196 -10.44 -5.03 -7.83
CA THR A 196 -10.52 -5.56 -9.20
C THR A 196 -9.99 -4.60 -10.25
N ASP A 197 -9.89 -3.31 -9.94
CA ASP A 197 -9.36 -2.27 -10.83
C ASP A 197 -7.84 -2.07 -10.67
N TYR A 198 -7.21 -2.80 -9.74
CA TYR A 198 -5.77 -2.72 -9.54
C TYR A 198 -5.01 -3.28 -10.74
N VAL A 199 -4.09 -2.48 -11.28
CA VAL A 199 -3.21 -2.89 -12.39
C VAL A 199 -1.84 -3.26 -11.82
N PRO A 200 -1.53 -4.56 -11.61
CA PRO A 200 -0.22 -4.99 -11.12
C PRO A 200 0.88 -4.70 -12.16
N ARG A 201 2.13 -4.55 -11.69
CA ARG A 201 3.28 -4.55 -12.59
C ARG A 201 3.43 -5.91 -13.27
N LYS A 202 4.11 -5.93 -14.43
CA LYS A 202 4.36 -7.16 -15.18
C LYS A 202 5.55 -7.95 -14.64
N GLU A 203 6.46 -7.28 -13.94
CA GLU A 203 7.63 -7.90 -13.32
C GLU A 203 7.22 -8.86 -12.21
N ALA A 204 7.98 -9.93 -12.02
CA ALA A 204 7.73 -10.89 -10.96
C ALA A 204 7.75 -10.20 -9.58
N PRO A 205 6.89 -10.65 -8.64
CA PRO A 205 6.93 -10.11 -7.28
C PRO A 205 8.28 -10.38 -6.62
N SER A 206 8.83 -9.37 -5.95
CA SER A 206 10.08 -9.46 -5.21
C SER A 206 9.98 -8.57 -3.97
N TRP A 207 9.70 -9.19 -2.83
CA TRP A 207 9.40 -8.55 -1.56
C TRP A 207 8.33 -7.45 -1.68
N ALA A 208 8.67 -6.15 -1.52
CA ALA A 208 7.71 -5.05 -1.65
C ALA A 208 7.52 -4.58 -3.10
N ALA A 209 8.37 -5.02 -4.04
CA ALA A 209 8.39 -4.59 -5.43
C ALA A 209 7.76 -5.61 -6.39
N GLY A 210 7.48 -5.18 -7.63
CA GLY A 210 6.97 -6.01 -8.70
C GLY A 210 5.45 -6.20 -8.69
N GLY A 211 4.99 -7.25 -9.35
CA GLY A 211 3.57 -7.50 -9.58
C GLY A 211 2.83 -8.00 -8.33
N LYS A 212 2.02 -7.17 -7.73
CA LYS A 212 1.14 -7.52 -6.60
C LYS A 212 -0.14 -8.19 -7.11
N VAL A 213 -0.06 -9.49 -7.45
CA VAL A 213 -1.18 -10.26 -8.01
C VAL A 213 -1.99 -10.90 -6.89
N VAL A 214 -3.20 -10.38 -6.64
CA VAL A 214 -4.11 -10.88 -5.61
C VAL A 214 -4.79 -12.17 -6.05
N LYS A 215 -4.65 -13.24 -5.25
CA LYS A 215 -5.19 -14.59 -5.51
C LYS A 215 -6.40 -14.97 -4.66
N VAL A 216 -6.79 -14.11 -3.71
CA VAL A 216 -7.95 -14.27 -2.83
C VAL A 216 -8.92 -13.12 -3.04
N ASP A 217 -10.21 -13.34 -2.73
CA ASP A 217 -11.23 -12.31 -2.93
C ASP A 217 -11.36 -11.40 -1.71
N ARG A 218 -11.00 -11.94 -0.53
CA ARG A 218 -11.18 -11.28 0.76
C ARG A 218 -10.07 -11.68 1.70
N VAL A 219 -9.65 -10.74 2.56
CA VAL A 219 -8.74 -10.97 3.68
C VAL A 219 -9.41 -10.46 4.95
N GLU A 220 -9.42 -11.29 5.99
CA GLU A 220 -9.90 -10.93 7.31
C GLU A 220 -8.74 -10.99 8.29
N TRP A 221 -8.39 -9.87 8.90
CA TRP A 221 -7.49 -9.85 10.04
C TRP A 221 -8.32 -10.07 11.29
N ILE A 222 -8.06 -11.15 12.00
CA ILE A 222 -8.76 -11.55 13.21
C ILE A 222 -7.78 -11.38 14.37
N TYR A 223 -8.00 -10.37 15.20
CA TYR A 223 -7.10 -10.09 16.32
C TYR A 223 -7.41 -11.05 17.49
N ILE A 224 -6.46 -11.91 17.80
CA ILE A 224 -6.52 -12.86 18.91
C ILE A 224 -5.35 -12.58 19.86
N PRO A 225 -5.57 -11.87 20.99
CA PRO A 225 -4.50 -11.43 21.88
C PRO A 225 -3.84 -12.59 22.67
N ASP A 226 -4.57 -13.67 22.95
CA ASP A 226 -4.08 -14.83 23.69
C ASP A 226 -3.44 -15.85 22.74
N SER A 227 -2.16 -16.16 22.96
CA SER A 227 -1.38 -17.04 22.09
C SER A 227 -1.88 -18.48 22.09
N ALA A 228 -2.39 -19.00 23.22
CA ALA A 228 -2.92 -20.36 23.27
C ALA A 228 -4.22 -20.46 22.46
N THR A 229 -5.06 -19.43 22.52
CA THR A 229 -6.27 -19.32 21.69
C THR A 229 -5.92 -19.22 20.21
N ALA A 230 -4.91 -18.42 19.83
CA ALA A 230 -4.46 -18.31 18.45
C ALA A 230 -3.91 -19.65 17.93
N ALA A 231 -3.13 -20.38 18.75
CA ALA A 231 -2.64 -21.71 18.41
C ALA A 231 -3.78 -22.72 18.22
N ALA A 232 -4.80 -22.68 19.08
CA ALA A 232 -5.99 -23.53 18.93
C ALA A 232 -6.73 -23.23 17.63
N ALA A 233 -6.92 -21.94 17.29
CA ALA A 233 -7.62 -21.50 16.07
C ALA A 233 -6.87 -21.93 14.80
N ILE A 234 -5.52 -21.81 14.75
CA ILE A 234 -4.74 -22.26 13.59
C ILE A 234 -4.77 -23.77 13.44
N ASN A 235 -4.68 -24.54 14.55
CA ASN A 235 -4.74 -25.99 14.54
C ASN A 235 -6.13 -26.53 14.15
N ALA A 236 -7.20 -25.80 14.50
CA ALA A 236 -8.57 -26.13 14.11
C ALA A 236 -8.90 -25.71 12.67
N GLY A 237 -8.03 -25.00 11.97
CA GLY A 237 -8.30 -24.45 10.63
C GLY A 237 -9.32 -23.30 10.63
N GLU A 238 -9.55 -22.65 11.76
CA GLU A 238 -10.41 -21.47 11.87
C GLU A 238 -9.75 -20.22 11.29
N VAL A 239 -8.41 -20.17 11.30
CA VAL A 239 -7.56 -19.15 10.67
C VAL A 239 -6.49 -19.83 9.82
N ASP A 240 -5.99 -19.12 8.79
CA ASP A 240 -5.09 -19.67 7.78
C ASP A 240 -3.63 -19.29 8.00
N TRP A 241 -3.37 -18.18 8.69
CA TRP A 241 -2.03 -17.66 8.92
C TRP A 241 -1.96 -16.86 10.22
N TRP A 242 -0.89 -17.09 10.97
CA TRP A 242 -0.55 -16.33 12.18
C TRP A 242 0.83 -15.67 12.02
N GLU A 243 0.88 -14.31 12.13
CA GLU A 243 2.07 -13.49 11.81
C GLU A 243 3.26 -13.78 12.72
N GLN A 244 3.03 -13.94 14.03
CA GLN A 244 4.07 -14.09 15.04
C GLN A 244 3.73 -15.22 16.02
N MET A 245 3.91 -16.46 15.59
CA MET A 245 3.74 -17.61 16.48
C MET A 245 4.95 -17.70 17.43
N PRO A 246 4.74 -17.76 18.78
CA PRO A 246 5.80 -18.02 19.73
C PRO A 246 6.48 -19.38 19.46
N PRO A 247 7.83 -19.49 19.65
CA PRO A 247 8.56 -20.72 19.33
C PRO A 247 8.18 -21.95 20.16
N ASP A 248 7.52 -21.75 21.30
CA ASP A 248 7.11 -22.79 22.27
C ASP A 248 5.64 -23.23 22.10
N LEU A 249 4.96 -22.77 21.05
CA LEU A 249 3.63 -23.18 20.61
C LEU A 249 3.68 -23.74 19.18
#